data_3ed255b56c1c86f9fac15bd31acc1ce8
#
_entry.id   3ed255b56c1c86f9fac15bd31acc1ce8
#
_cell.length_a   1.000
_cell.length_b   1.000
_cell.length_c   1.000
_cell.angle_alpha   90.00
_cell.angle_beta   90.00
_cell.angle_gamma   90.00
#
_symmetry.space_group_name_H-M   'P 1'
#
loop_
_entity.id
_entity.type
_entity.pdbx_description
1 polymer ?
#
loop_
_entity_poly.entity_id
_entity_poly.type
_entity_poly.pdbx_seq_one_letter_code
_entity_poly.pdbx_strand_id
1 'polypeptide(L)'
;IMQTPGLIVKSIPEYDRISGWQVQAQNDGLLTDAAGDSYDFLFYESMTERTLFDREEGFYISAQNRTAQWEEILSAYGFSGQEISDFIEFWDAKLEKEDYIMYPQYTETVDEAMPVEIIPAPEHLIRMWFGFELYDGQQYQEAEILPFDRTGYTVVEWGGMIF
;
A
#
# COMPACT_ATOMS: atom_id res chain seq x y z
N ILE A 1 -1.47 9.43 16.07
CA ILE A 1 -0.01 9.14 16.03
C ILE A 1 0.17 7.82 15.30
N MET A 2 1.11 7.77 14.36
CA MET A 2 1.55 6.54 13.71
C MET A 2 3.03 6.34 13.98
N GLN A 3 3.41 5.18 14.50
CA GLN A 3 4.79 4.82 14.83
C GLN A 3 5.14 3.44 14.26
N THR A 4 6.42 3.22 13.96
CA THR A 4 6.94 1.92 13.53
C THR A 4 8.36 1.71 14.05
N PRO A 5 8.71 0.50 14.49
CA PRO A 5 10.09 0.11 14.75
C PRO A 5 10.88 -0.19 13.47
N GLY A 6 10.20 -0.28 12.33
CA GLY A 6 10.81 -0.59 11.04
C GLY A 6 11.80 0.48 10.54
N LEU A 7 12.67 0.09 9.63
CA LEU A 7 13.66 0.99 9.07
C LEU A 7 13.07 1.81 7.92
N ILE A 8 12.61 3.02 8.22
CA ILE A 8 12.22 4.01 7.22
C ILE A 8 13.48 4.65 6.64
N VAL A 9 13.61 4.65 5.31
CA VAL A 9 14.73 5.25 4.57
C VAL A 9 14.36 6.57 3.91
N LYS A 10 13.07 6.78 3.64
CA LYS A 10 12.52 8.03 3.11
C LYS A 10 11.08 8.18 3.61
N SER A 11 10.64 9.41 3.84
CA SER A 11 9.26 9.70 4.24
C SER A 11 8.81 11.09 3.84
N ILE A 12 7.50 11.29 3.69
CA ILE A 12 6.84 12.58 3.47
C ILE A 12 5.52 12.56 4.27
N PRO A 13 5.32 13.47 5.26
CA PRO A 13 6.36 14.34 5.85
C PRO A 13 7.49 13.55 6.48
N GLU A 14 8.56 14.25 6.90
CA GLU A 14 9.69 13.60 7.57
C GLU A 14 9.23 12.85 8.82
N TYR A 15 9.65 11.58 8.93
CA TYR A 15 9.31 10.70 10.04
C TYR A 15 10.21 10.96 11.25
N ASP A 16 9.62 11.36 12.37
CA ASP A 16 10.34 11.48 13.64
C ASP A 16 10.41 10.10 14.33
N ARG A 17 11.61 9.58 14.52
CA ARG A 17 11.86 8.25 15.10
C ARG A 17 11.49 8.13 16.57
N ILE A 18 11.28 9.24 17.28
CA ILE A 18 10.93 9.27 18.70
C ILE A 18 9.43 9.38 18.90
N SER A 19 8.79 10.29 18.16
CA SER A 19 7.37 10.63 18.33
C SER A 19 6.46 10.07 17.23
N GLY A 20 7.03 9.54 16.17
CA GLY A 20 6.26 9.13 14.98
C GLY A 20 5.68 10.32 14.22
N TRP A 21 4.78 10.04 13.29
CA TRP A 21 3.93 11.07 12.71
C TRP A 21 2.79 11.42 13.66
N GLN A 22 2.59 12.71 13.87
CA GLN A 22 1.47 13.24 14.65
C GLN A 22 0.62 14.12 13.74
N VAL A 23 -0.51 13.60 13.31
CA VAL A 23 -1.42 14.28 12.40
C VAL A 23 -2.85 14.22 12.91
N GLN A 24 -3.66 15.18 12.49
CA GLN A 24 -5.11 15.19 12.65
C GLN A 24 -5.74 14.77 11.33
N ALA A 25 -6.43 13.64 11.31
CA ALA A 25 -7.19 13.18 10.15
C ALA A 25 -8.58 13.85 10.13
N GLN A 26 -9.00 14.27 8.95
CA GLN A 26 -10.33 14.83 8.67
C GLN A 26 -11.23 13.77 8.02
N ASN A 27 -12.53 14.03 7.97
CA ASN A 27 -13.51 13.08 7.42
C ASN A 27 -13.35 12.83 5.91
N ASP A 28 -12.69 13.72 5.20
CA ASP A 28 -12.36 13.61 3.78
C ASP A 28 -11.00 12.92 3.52
N GLY A 29 -10.30 12.52 4.60
CA GLY A 29 -8.99 11.86 4.54
C GLY A 29 -7.81 12.82 4.63
N LEU A 30 -8.01 14.15 4.53
CA LEU A 30 -6.92 15.12 4.65
C LEU A 30 -6.26 15.01 6.04
N LEU A 31 -4.94 15.01 6.06
CA LEU A 31 -4.12 14.97 7.26
C LEU A 31 -3.48 16.34 7.49
N THR A 32 -3.49 16.82 8.73
CA THR A 32 -2.85 18.09 9.08
C THR A 32 -1.92 17.88 10.27
N ASP A 33 -0.69 18.35 10.18
CA ASP A 33 0.29 18.29 11.27
C ASP A 33 0.17 19.46 12.26
N ALA A 34 1.01 19.43 13.31
CA ALA A 34 1.01 20.48 14.34
C ALA A 34 1.51 21.86 13.83
N ALA A 35 2.21 21.91 12.70
CA ALA A 35 2.66 23.14 12.07
C ALA A 35 1.56 23.77 11.19
N GLY A 36 0.51 23.00 10.89
CA GLY A 36 -0.60 23.40 10.02
C GLY A 36 -0.39 23.03 8.56
N ASP A 37 0.64 22.24 8.25
CA ASP A 37 0.84 21.70 6.92
C ASP A 37 -0.12 20.53 6.67
N SER A 38 -0.62 20.42 5.44
CA SER A 38 -1.62 19.43 5.05
C SER A 38 -1.06 18.45 4.04
N TYR A 39 -1.50 17.18 4.17
CA TYR A 39 -1.05 16.05 3.36
C TYR A 39 -2.25 15.19 2.99
N ASP A 40 -2.29 14.69 1.75
CA ASP A 40 -3.30 13.74 1.30
C ASP A 40 -3.04 12.33 1.87
N PHE A 41 -1.77 12.01 2.13
CA PHE A 41 -1.34 10.74 2.74
C PHE A 41 0.04 10.88 3.43
N LEU A 42 0.38 9.90 4.26
CA LEU A 42 1.74 9.74 4.80
C LEU A 42 2.50 8.75 3.91
N PHE A 43 3.63 9.19 3.37
CA PHE A 43 4.46 8.35 2.50
C PHE A 43 5.71 7.89 3.21
N TYR A 44 6.09 6.62 3.01
CA TYR A 44 7.40 6.13 3.40
C TYR A 44 7.94 5.05 2.45
N GLU A 45 9.25 4.97 2.38
CA GLU A 45 9.99 3.83 1.83
C GLU A 45 10.75 3.15 2.97
N SER A 46 10.70 1.82 3.02
CA SER A 46 11.34 1.01 4.06
C SER A 46 12.23 -0.06 3.45
N MET A 47 13.08 -0.64 4.29
CA MET A 47 13.86 -1.84 3.93
C MET A 47 13.25 -3.04 4.65
N THR A 48 12.83 -4.03 3.86
CA THR A 48 12.25 -5.27 4.34
C THR A 48 12.90 -6.47 3.64
N GLU A 49 12.80 -7.65 4.25
CA GLU A 49 13.30 -8.89 3.64
C GLU A 49 12.30 -9.40 2.61
N ARG A 50 12.73 -9.56 1.35
CA ARG A 50 11.88 -10.04 0.25
C ARG A 50 11.32 -11.44 0.47
N THR A 51 11.97 -12.27 1.27
CA THR A 51 11.57 -13.63 1.59
C THR A 51 10.31 -13.73 2.45
N LEU A 52 9.86 -12.62 3.04
CA LEU A 52 8.61 -12.56 3.81
C LEU A 52 7.36 -12.51 2.92
N PHE A 53 7.52 -12.18 1.65
CA PHE A 53 6.40 -11.94 0.75
C PHE A 53 6.05 -13.16 -0.10
N ASP A 54 4.74 -13.43 -0.18
CA ASP A 54 4.18 -14.53 -0.95
C ASP A 54 4.21 -14.23 -2.46
N ARG A 55 4.42 -15.27 -3.26
CA ARG A 55 4.42 -15.24 -4.73
C ARG A 55 3.70 -16.44 -5.34
N GLU A 56 2.75 -17.02 -4.63
CA GLU A 56 1.97 -18.17 -5.11
C GLU A 56 0.71 -17.71 -5.84
N GLU A 57 -0.02 -16.75 -5.28
CA GLU A 57 -1.27 -16.22 -5.83
C GLU A 57 -1.11 -14.78 -6.30
N GLY A 58 -1.51 -14.50 -7.55
CA GLY A 58 -1.32 -13.18 -8.14
C GLY A 58 -2.25 -12.89 -9.30
N PHE A 59 -2.15 -11.70 -9.84
CA PHE A 59 -2.88 -11.22 -11.01
C PHE A 59 -1.93 -10.97 -12.16
N TYR A 60 -2.25 -11.50 -13.34
CA TYR A 60 -1.54 -11.12 -14.55
C TYR A 60 -1.91 -9.69 -14.96
N ILE A 61 -0.90 -8.85 -15.08
CA ILE A 61 -1.03 -7.44 -15.47
C ILE A 61 -0.33 -7.24 -16.80
N SER A 62 -1.11 -6.99 -17.83
CA SER A 62 -0.61 -6.75 -19.18
C SER A 62 -0.08 -5.33 -19.32
N ALA A 63 1.08 -5.16 -19.94
CA ALA A 63 1.67 -3.85 -20.26
C ALA A 63 0.72 -2.91 -21.01
N GLN A 64 -0.17 -3.48 -21.84
CA GLN A 64 -1.10 -2.71 -22.68
C GLN A 64 -2.34 -2.23 -21.90
N ASN A 65 -2.80 -2.99 -20.91
CA ASN A 65 -4.07 -2.77 -20.23
C ASN A 65 -3.90 -2.52 -18.72
N ARG A 66 -2.66 -2.37 -18.23
CA ARG A 66 -2.35 -2.37 -16.79
C ARG A 66 -3.14 -1.35 -16.00
N THR A 67 -3.33 -0.15 -16.50
CA THR A 67 -4.13 0.89 -15.83
C THR A 67 -5.56 0.42 -15.57
N ALA A 68 -6.24 -0.09 -16.61
CA ALA A 68 -7.61 -0.59 -16.47
C ALA A 68 -7.70 -1.81 -15.56
N GLN A 69 -6.71 -2.72 -15.60
CA GLN A 69 -6.65 -3.88 -14.72
C GLN A 69 -6.42 -3.48 -13.27
N TRP A 70 -5.54 -2.50 -13.00
CA TRP A 70 -5.36 -1.96 -11.66
C TRP A 70 -6.61 -1.27 -11.13
N GLU A 71 -7.29 -0.45 -11.95
CA GLU A 71 -8.58 0.17 -11.58
C GLU A 71 -9.62 -0.89 -11.20
N GLU A 72 -9.73 -1.96 -11.99
CA GLU A 72 -10.67 -3.06 -11.73
C GLU A 72 -10.34 -3.79 -10.42
N ILE A 73 -9.09 -4.24 -10.27
CA ILE A 73 -8.64 -5.04 -9.11
C ILE A 73 -8.73 -4.21 -7.81
N LEU A 74 -8.19 -2.98 -7.82
CA LEU A 74 -8.19 -2.14 -6.63
C LEU A 74 -9.59 -1.70 -6.23
N SER A 75 -10.47 -1.39 -7.22
CA SER A 75 -11.88 -1.10 -6.94
C SER A 75 -12.59 -2.30 -6.33
N ALA A 76 -12.31 -3.51 -6.80
CA ALA A 76 -12.91 -4.73 -6.27
C ALA A 76 -12.46 -5.04 -4.83
N TYR A 77 -11.23 -4.68 -4.46
CA TYR A 77 -10.78 -4.69 -3.05
C TYR A 77 -11.47 -3.64 -2.19
N GLY A 78 -11.94 -2.53 -2.76
CA GLY A 78 -12.60 -1.44 -2.05
C GLY A 78 -11.71 -0.22 -1.79
N PHE A 79 -10.63 -0.04 -2.57
CA PHE A 79 -9.87 1.21 -2.58
C PHE A 79 -10.72 2.37 -3.11
N SER A 80 -10.51 3.59 -2.60
CA SER A 80 -11.17 4.80 -3.08
C SER A 80 -10.59 5.25 -4.43
N GLY A 81 -11.34 6.10 -5.14
CA GLY A 81 -10.86 6.63 -6.41
C GLY A 81 -9.54 7.39 -6.31
N GLN A 82 -9.30 8.12 -5.21
CA GLN A 82 -8.04 8.82 -4.99
C GLN A 82 -6.89 7.84 -4.73
N GLU A 83 -7.09 6.84 -3.87
CA GLU A 83 -6.08 5.82 -3.58
C GLU A 83 -5.68 5.05 -4.84
N ILE A 84 -6.65 4.75 -5.71
CA ILE A 84 -6.40 4.09 -7.01
C ILE A 84 -5.58 5.00 -7.92
N SER A 85 -5.93 6.28 -8.00
CA SER A 85 -5.19 7.25 -8.83
C SER A 85 -3.75 7.40 -8.38
N ASP A 86 -3.53 7.53 -7.06
CA ASP A 86 -2.21 7.65 -6.46
C ASP A 86 -1.37 6.38 -6.67
N PHE A 87 -1.99 5.21 -6.54
CA PHE A 87 -1.35 3.93 -6.83
C PHE A 87 -0.89 3.83 -8.27
N ILE A 88 -1.77 4.17 -9.21
CA ILE A 88 -1.48 4.11 -10.65
C ILE A 88 -0.35 5.08 -11.00
N GLU A 89 -0.42 6.33 -10.53
CA GLU A 89 0.61 7.34 -10.79
C GLU A 89 1.98 6.87 -10.28
N PHE A 90 2.02 6.33 -9.05
CA PHE A 90 3.27 5.86 -8.45
C PHE A 90 3.87 4.68 -9.20
N TRP A 91 3.08 3.65 -9.48
CA TRP A 91 3.58 2.41 -10.07
C TRP A 91 3.79 2.51 -11.59
N ASP A 92 3.00 3.32 -12.31
CA ASP A 92 3.23 3.56 -13.74
C ASP A 92 4.56 4.28 -14.00
N ALA A 93 4.99 5.10 -13.05
CA ALA A 93 6.30 5.75 -13.11
C ALA A 93 7.48 4.83 -12.70
N LYS A 94 7.23 3.77 -11.95
CA LYS A 94 8.26 2.87 -11.40
C LYS A 94 8.49 1.61 -12.24
N LEU A 95 7.42 1.05 -12.80
CA LEU A 95 7.46 -0.19 -13.56
C LEU A 95 7.75 0.07 -15.03
N GLU A 96 8.57 -0.77 -15.64
CA GLU A 96 8.76 -0.79 -17.09
C GLU A 96 7.46 -1.16 -17.82
N LYS A 97 7.39 -0.91 -19.13
CA LYS A 97 6.21 -1.24 -19.95
C LYS A 97 6.27 -2.70 -20.41
N GLU A 98 6.27 -3.59 -19.42
CA GLU A 98 6.30 -5.04 -19.58
C GLU A 98 5.10 -5.67 -18.86
N ASP A 99 4.87 -6.94 -19.11
CA ASP A 99 3.86 -7.72 -18.41
C ASP A 99 4.40 -8.15 -17.03
N TYR A 100 3.54 -8.14 -16.03
CA TYR A 100 3.89 -8.50 -14.64
C TYR A 100 2.88 -9.50 -14.05
N ILE A 101 3.33 -10.25 -13.05
CA ILE A 101 2.44 -10.80 -12.05
C ILE A 101 2.47 -9.87 -10.84
N MET A 102 1.29 -9.45 -10.38
CA MET A 102 1.07 -8.62 -9.21
C MET A 102 0.56 -9.51 -8.06
N TYR A 103 1.39 -9.72 -7.06
CA TYR A 103 1.11 -10.58 -5.89
C TYR A 103 0.60 -9.75 -4.72
N PRO A 104 -0.67 -9.91 -4.29
CA PRO A 104 -1.20 -9.19 -3.13
C PRO A 104 -0.57 -9.70 -1.83
N GLN A 105 -0.20 -8.77 -0.95
CA GLN A 105 0.34 -9.03 0.38
C GLN A 105 -0.61 -8.39 1.39
N TYR A 106 -1.24 -9.21 2.21
CA TYR A 106 -2.28 -8.78 3.14
C TYR A 106 -1.71 -8.28 4.48
N THR A 107 -2.57 -7.71 5.30
CA THR A 107 -2.22 -7.05 6.58
C THR A 107 -1.26 -7.86 7.43
N GLU A 108 -1.47 -9.17 7.58
CA GLU A 108 -0.64 -10.03 8.41
C GLU A 108 0.81 -10.10 7.92
N THR A 109 1.00 -10.28 6.61
CA THR A 109 2.33 -10.31 5.98
C THR A 109 3.00 -8.93 6.05
N VAL A 110 2.23 -7.87 5.83
CA VAL A 110 2.75 -6.50 5.88
C VAL A 110 3.11 -6.11 7.33
N ASP A 111 2.34 -6.54 8.32
CA ASP A 111 2.63 -6.31 9.74
C ASP A 111 3.89 -7.05 10.19
N GLU A 112 4.14 -8.26 9.69
CA GLU A 112 5.39 -8.97 9.97
C GLU A 112 6.59 -8.25 9.35
N ALA A 113 6.47 -7.78 8.13
CA ALA A 113 7.55 -7.11 7.40
C ALA A 113 7.82 -5.69 7.93
N MET A 114 6.77 -4.96 8.29
CA MET A 114 6.83 -3.55 8.68
C MET A 114 5.75 -3.25 9.74
N PRO A 115 5.95 -3.64 11.00
CA PRO A 115 4.97 -3.38 12.06
C PRO A 115 4.67 -1.88 12.21
N VAL A 116 3.40 -1.54 12.46
CA VAL A 116 2.98 -0.16 12.75
C VAL A 116 2.10 -0.12 13.99
N GLU A 117 2.20 0.96 14.75
CA GLU A 117 1.28 1.29 15.85
C GLU A 117 0.58 2.60 15.54
N ILE A 118 -0.75 2.60 15.65
CA ILE A 118 -1.60 3.78 15.39
C ILE A 118 -2.40 4.11 16.64
N ILE A 119 -2.30 5.36 17.09
CA ILE A 119 -2.97 5.84 18.29
C ILE A 119 -3.83 7.07 17.96
N PRO A 120 -5.15 7.08 18.22
CA PRO A 120 -5.93 5.93 18.70
C PRO A 120 -5.97 4.79 17.70
N ALA A 121 -6.19 3.57 18.18
CA ALA A 121 -6.30 2.40 17.30
C ALA A 121 -7.52 2.56 16.36
N PRO A 122 -7.37 2.30 15.06
CA PRO A 122 -8.50 2.31 14.14
C PRO A 122 -9.44 1.12 14.38
N GLU A 123 -10.68 1.24 13.95
CA GLU A 123 -11.64 0.13 13.94
C GLU A 123 -11.25 -0.90 12.87
N HIS A 124 -10.76 -0.40 11.73
CA HIS A 124 -10.22 -1.21 10.64
C HIS A 124 -8.85 -0.69 10.22
N LEU A 125 -7.84 -1.57 10.28
CA LEU A 125 -6.52 -1.33 9.71
C LEU A 125 -6.35 -2.25 8.50
N ILE A 126 -6.34 -1.64 7.33
CA ILE A 126 -6.18 -2.32 6.04
C ILE A 126 -4.80 -2.00 5.51
N ARG A 127 -3.94 -3.01 5.47
CA ARG A 127 -2.60 -2.89 4.91
C ARG A 127 -2.47 -3.87 3.76
N MET A 128 -2.28 -3.34 2.57
CA MET A 128 -2.14 -4.16 1.37
C MET A 128 -0.97 -3.66 0.53
N TRP A 129 0.04 -4.50 0.40
CA TRP A 129 1.14 -4.26 -0.50
C TRP A 129 1.06 -5.18 -1.71
N PHE A 130 1.71 -4.79 -2.79
CA PHE A 130 1.75 -5.59 -4.01
C PHE A 130 3.20 -5.85 -4.41
N GLY A 131 3.54 -7.12 -4.61
CA GLY A 131 4.82 -7.52 -5.18
C GLY A 131 4.71 -7.63 -6.69
N PHE A 132 5.62 -7.00 -7.43
CA PHE A 132 5.63 -7.06 -8.89
C PHE A 132 6.80 -7.90 -9.37
N GLU A 133 6.51 -8.93 -10.15
CA GLU A 133 7.50 -9.78 -10.81
C GLU A 133 7.28 -9.76 -12.31
N LEU A 134 8.35 -9.60 -13.10
CA LEU A 134 8.24 -9.66 -14.56
C LEU A 134 7.67 -11.01 -14.99
N TYR A 135 6.68 -10.97 -15.87
CA TYR A 135 6.09 -12.19 -16.41
C TYR A 135 6.96 -12.73 -17.54
N ASP A 136 7.56 -13.87 -17.33
CA ASP A 136 8.38 -14.61 -18.31
C ASP A 136 7.76 -15.94 -18.76
N GLY A 137 6.47 -16.14 -18.44
CA GLY A 137 5.73 -17.38 -18.71
C GLY A 137 5.67 -18.33 -17.51
N GLN A 138 6.10 -17.89 -16.31
CA GLN A 138 5.98 -18.67 -15.08
C GLN A 138 4.52 -18.99 -14.75
N GLN A 139 4.32 -20.10 -14.05
CA GLN A 139 3.01 -20.47 -13.55
C GLN A 139 2.71 -19.69 -12.26
N TYR A 140 1.49 -19.26 -12.14
CA TYR A 140 0.93 -18.63 -10.92
C TYR A 140 -0.50 -19.11 -10.72
N GLN A 141 -1.01 -18.98 -9.52
CA GLN A 141 -2.43 -19.17 -9.21
C GLN A 141 -3.11 -17.79 -9.22
N GLU A 142 -4.31 -17.72 -9.80
CA GLU A 142 -5.11 -16.49 -9.76
C GLU A 142 -5.51 -16.18 -8.31
N ALA A 143 -5.22 -14.95 -7.86
CA ALA A 143 -5.56 -14.52 -6.51
C ALA A 143 -7.06 -14.24 -6.37
N GLU A 144 -7.64 -14.60 -5.22
CA GLU A 144 -9.00 -14.24 -4.86
C GLU A 144 -9.05 -12.81 -4.31
N ILE A 145 -10.05 -12.02 -4.73
CA ILE A 145 -10.26 -10.67 -4.22
C ILE A 145 -11.24 -10.73 -3.03
N LEU A 146 -10.74 -10.34 -1.85
CA LEU A 146 -11.52 -10.22 -0.64
C LEU A 146 -11.77 -8.73 -0.33
N PRO A 147 -13.00 -8.21 -0.55
CA PRO A 147 -13.28 -6.79 -0.35
C PRO A 147 -13.10 -6.35 1.10
N PHE A 148 -12.60 -5.13 1.29
CA PHE A 148 -12.41 -4.52 2.61
C PHE A 148 -13.72 -4.01 3.21
N ASP A 149 -13.87 -4.12 4.53
CA ASP A 149 -14.83 -3.33 5.30
C ASP A 149 -14.20 -1.97 5.67
N ARG A 150 -14.86 -0.87 5.28
CA ARG A 150 -14.41 0.50 5.51
C ARG A 150 -15.39 1.32 6.35
N THR A 151 -16.12 0.66 7.22
CA THR A 151 -17.02 1.35 8.16
C THR A 151 -16.25 1.92 9.34
N GLY A 152 -16.69 3.04 9.89
CA GLY A 152 -16.09 3.66 11.06
C GLY A 152 -14.70 4.28 10.81
N TYR A 153 -13.86 4.31 11.86
CA TYR A 153 -12.50 4.81 11.75
C TYR A 153 -11.60 3.77 11.10
N THR A 154 -11.33 3.98 9.81
CA THR A 154 -10.50 3.08 8.99
C THR A 154 -9.20 3.76 8.60
N VAL A 155 -8.09 3.03 8.71
CA VAL A 155 -6.80 3.42 8.14
C VAL A 155 -6.46 2.45 7.03
N VAL A 156 -6.15 3.00 5.86
CA VAL A 156 -5.76 2.24 4.67
C VAL A 156 -4.32 2.55 4.32
N GLU A 157 -3.52 1.52 4.15
CA GLU A 157 -2.17 1.61 3.62
C GLU A 157 -2.04 0.74 2.39
N TRP A 158 -1.52 1.30 1.32
CA TRP A 158 -1.06 0.54 0.17
C TRP A 158 0.41 0.79 -0.10
N GLY A 159 1.07 -0.19 -0.67
CA GLY A 159 2.49 -0.12 -0.98
C GLY A 159 2.91 -1.25 -1.89
N GLY A 160 4.20 -1.54 -1.90
CA GLY A 160 4.69 -2.72 -2.62
C GLY A 160 6.18 -2.72 -2.90
N MET A 161 6.59 -3.73 -3.68
CA MET A 161 7.98 -3.94 -4.06
C MET A 161 8.08 -4.52 -5.47
N ILE A 162 9.27 -4.44 -6.04
CA ILE A 162 9.65 -5.14 -7.29
C ILE A 162 10.58 -6.28 -6.91
N PHE A 163 10.23 -7.50 -7.30
CA PHE A 163 11.04 -8.71 -7.06
C PHE A 163 12.21 -8.85 -8.03
#